data_83c9a63e2a0a33b8cac082b09a804ade
#
_entry.id   83c9a63e2a0a33b8cac082b09a804ade
#
_cell.length_a   1.000
_cell.length_b   1.000
_cell.length_c   1.000
_cell.angle_alpha   90.00
_cell.angle_beta   90.00
_cell.angle_gamma   90.00
#
_symmetry.space_group_name_H-M   'P 1'
#
loop_
_entity.id
_entity.type
_entity.pdbx_description
1 polymer ?
#
loop_
_entity_poly.entity_id
_entity_poly.type
_entity_poly.pdbx_seq_one_letter_code
_entity_poly.pdbx_strand_id
1 'polypeptide(L)'
;MSINNSIKSILKKLLPAYHVSLRLEEQLYRMEYKMELMNKRQEMMFWWYLRKDEESLMETKKRFFHNLPKADGILRSIQMELLTMMDKLNQICILHNISYWLDCGNLLGAVRHKGFVPWDDDIDIGMTRREFDKLFEIIATDPDLEIRYLYDYKNIYCFPKVFYRHKGMQCFIDILVYEEICCGSLSDVEVIWKERKYLQKSFHKELFEYLGPNSKSSKYIDILEEESSYFFRKICRKYSERISELSNGCEKYLMICLEFPVDLCTKAR
;
A
#
# COMPACT_ATOMS: atom_id res chain seq x y z
N MET A 1 13.19 -32.43 42.08
CA MET A 1 12.02 -31.74 42.69
C MET A 1 12.12 -30.20 42.70
N SER A 2 13.30 -29.56 42.56
CA SER A 2 13.44 -28.07 42.63
C SER A 2 12.98 -27.30 41.42
N ILE A 3 13.11 -27.85 40.20
CA ILE A 3 12.76 -27.18 38.93
C ILE A 3 11.25 -26.88 38.85
N ASN A 4 10.42 -27.77 39.37
CA ASN A 4 8.98 -27.62 39.31
C ASN A 4 8.44 -26.45 40.17
N ASN A 5 9.11 -26.09 41.24
CA ASN A 5 8.70 -24.99 42.11
C ASN A 5 9.13 -23.64 41.54
N SER A 6 10.28 -23.56 40.88
CA SER A 6 10.72 -22.36 40.18
C SER A 6 9.83 -22.01 38.98
N ILE A 7 9.45 -22.99 38.18
CA ILE A 7 8.53 -22.79 37.06
C ILE A 7 7.15 -22.35 37.58
N LYS A 8 6.62 -22.98 38.64
CA LYS A 8 5.35 -22.54 39.26
C LYS A 8 5.41 -21.12 39.83
N SER A 9 6.53 -20.72 40.37
CA SER A 9 6.75 -19.35 40.89
C SER A 9 6.78 -18.32 39.73
N ILE A 10 7.44 -18.63 38.62
CA ILE A 10 7.47 -17.79 37.42
C ILE A 10 6.08 -17.70 36.79
N LEU A 11 5.38 -18.82 36.62
CA LEU A 11 4.02 -18.84 36.10
C LEU A 11 3.05 -18.04 36.98
N LYS A 12 3.14 -18.15 38.32
CA LYS A 12 2.32 -17.34 39.23
C LYS A 12 2.59 -15.83 39.12
N LYS A 13 3.81 -15.42 38.78
CA LYS A 13 4.16 -14.01 38.54
C LYS A 13 3.70 -13.50 37.17
N LEU A 14 3.70 -14.37 36.17
CA LEU A 14 3.29 -14.01 34.79
C LEU A 14 1.77 -14.07 34.58
N LEU A 15 1.05 -14.96 35.28
CA LEU A 15 -0.40 -15.11 35.17
C LEU A 15 -1.20 -13.80 35.38
N PRO A 16 -0.90 -12.96 36.41
CA PRO A 16 -1.60 -11.70 36.58
C PRO A 16 -1.37 -10.74 35.42
N ALA A 17 -0.15 -10.64 34.91
CA ALA A 17 0.19 -9.78 33.75
C ALA A 17 -0.50 -10.27 32.48
N TYR A 18 -0.56 -11.59 32.26
CA TYR A 18 -1.28 -12.19 31.14
C TYR A 18 -2.79 -11.90 31.21
N HIS A 19 -3.42 -12.06 32.38
CA HIS A 19 -4.84 -11.73 32.55
C HIS A 19 -5.12 -10.23 32.40
N VAL A 20 -4.19 -9.36 32.79
CA VAL A 20 -4.31 -7.93 32.55
C VAL A 20 -4.22 -7.62 31.05
N SER A 21 -3.29 -8.25 30.34
CA SER A 21 -3.17 -8.11 28.88
C SER A 21 -4.44 -8.53 28.16
N LEU A 22 -5.01 -9.69 28.48
CA LEU A 22 -6.28 -10.16 27.90
C LEU A 22 -7.45 -9.19 28.16
N ARG A 23 -7.55 -8.64 29.37
CA ARG A 23 -8.59 -7.64 29.70
C ARG A 23 -8.41 -6.36 28.92
N LEU A 24 -7.16 -5.91 28.74
CA LEU A 24 -6.85 -4.71 27.96
C LEU A 24 -7.18 -4.93 26.48
N GLU A 25 -6.83 -6.09 25.91
CA GLU A 25 -7.20 -6.46 24.55
C GLU A 25 -8.73 -6.48 24.35
N GLU A 26 -9.46 -7.08 25.30
CA GLU A 26 -10.92 -7.08 25.26
C GLU A 26 -11.50 -5.67 25.39
N GLN A 27 -10.95 -4.83 26.25
CA GLN A 27 -11.37 -3.43 26.38
C GLN A 27 -11.09 -2.62 25.10
N LEU A 28 -9.90 -2.79 24.49
CA LEU A 28 -9.55 -2.17 23.24
C LEU A 28 -10.50 -2.58 22.12
N TYR A 29 -10.77 -3.87 21.96
CA TYR A 29 -11.73 -4.38 20.99
C TYR A 29 -13.14 -3.78 21.20
N ARG A 30 -13.61 -3.71 22.44
CA ARG A 30 -14.91 -3.07 22.76
C ARG A 30 -14.91 -1.57 22.47
N MET A 31 -13.79 -0.88 22.67
CA MET A 31 -13.65 0.54 22.34
C MET A 31 -13.66 0.74 20.83
N GLU A 32 -12.87 -0.04 20.08
CA GLU A 32 -12.84 0.00 18.62
C GLU A 32 -14.23 -0.27 18.02
N TYR A 33 -14.91 -1.29 18.50
CA TYR A 33 -16.29 -1.59 18.08
C TYR A 33 -17.27 -0.42 18.36
N LYS A 34 -17.20 0.19 19.55
CA LYS A 34 -18.01 1.34 19.87
C LYS A 34 -17.69 2.56 19.00
N MET A 35 -16.40 2.80 18.73
CA MET A 35 -15.97 3.88 17.83
C MET A 35 -16.50 3.65 16.41
N GLU A 36 -16.42 2.43 15.91
CA GLU A 36 -16.96 2.08 14.59
C GLU A 36 -18.48 2.33 14.51
N LEU A 37 -19.23 1.91 15.52
CA LEU A 37 -20.67 2.19 15.61
C LEU A 37 -20.97 3.69 15.68
N MET A 38 -20.18 4.44 16.45
CA MET A 38 -20.33 5.91 16.52
C MET A 38 -20.08 6.55 15.17
N ASN A 39 -18.98 6.16 14.50
CA ASN A 39 -18.64 6.69 13.18
C ASN A 39 -19.74 6.39 12.16
N LYS A 40 -20.28 5.17 12.13
CA LYS A 40 -21.40 4.81 11.25
C LYS A 40 -22.66 5.64 11.53
N ARG A 41 -22.97 5.88 12.80
CA ARG A 41 -24.12 6.74 13.18
C ARG A 41 -23.89 8.18 12.74
N GLN A 42 -22.69 8.73 12.99
CA GLN A 42 -22.34 10.09 12.56
C GLN A 42 -22.40 10.23 11.05
N GLU A 43 -21.86 9.26 10.31
CA GLU A 43 -21.93 9.23 8.85
C GLU A 43 -23.39 9.22 8.37
N MET A 44 -24.22 8.35 8.94
CA MET A 44 -25.64 8.26 8.57
C MET A 44 -26.37 9.57 8.85
N MET A 45 -26.16 10.18 10.03
CA MET A 45 -26.76 11.47 10.40
C MET A 45 -26.27 12.58 9.48
N PHE A 46 -24.99 12.64 9.17
CA PHE A 46 -24.38 13.61 8.26
C PHE A 46 -25.02 13.54 6.86
N TRP A 47 -25.11 12.36 6.30
CA TRP A 47 -25.71 12.17 4.97
C TRP A 47 -27.21 12.46 4.97
N TRP A 48 -27.90 12.09 6.04
CA TRP A 48 -29.33 12.42 6.21
C TRP A 48 -29.56 13.93 6.26
N TYR A 49 -28.73 14.65 6.99
CA TYR A 49 -28.82 16.11 7.11
C TYR A 49 -28.53 16.81 5.77
N LEU A 50 -27.59 16.30 4.98
CA LEU A 50 -27.25 16.88 3.68
C LEU A 50 -28.20 16.50 2.55
N ARG A 51 -29.05 15.52 2.76
CA ARG A 51 -30.00 15.03 1.78
C ARG A 51 -31.05 16.10 1.47
N LYS A 52 -31.35 16.29 0.17
CA LYS A 52 -32.46 17.08 -0.29
C LYS A 52 -33.69 16.18 -0.46
N ASP A 53 -34.90 16.81 -0.45
CA ASP A 53 -36.12 16.09 -0.71
C ASP A 53 -36.07 15.34 -2.03
N GLU A 54 -36.55 14.10 -2.03
CA GLU A 54 -36.56 13.16 -3.17
C GLU A 54 -35.20 12.67 -3.67
N GLU A 55 -34.08 13.15 -3.09
CA GLU A 55 -32.72 12.73 -3.45
C GLU A 55 -32.38 11.39 -2.78
N SER A 56 -31.83 10.44 -3.53
CA SER A 56 -31.28 9.22 -2.94
C SER A 56 -29.96 9.52 -2.19
N LEU A 57 -29.58 8.64 -1.26
CA LEU A 57 -28.30 8.76 -0.55
C LEU A 57 -27.10 8.78 -1.51
N MET A 58 -27.17 8.02 -2.62
CA MET A 58 -26.12 7.98 -3.63
C MET A 58 -25.99 9.32 -4.38
N GLU A 59 -27.11 9.94 -4.73
CA GLU A 59 -27.13 11.25 -5.39
C GLU A 59 -26.62 12.34 -4.45
N THR A 60 -27.02 12.30 -3.17
CA THR A 60 -26.48 13.20 -2.15
C THR A 60 -24.96 13.11 -2.05
N LYS A 61 -24.41 11.88 -1.96
CA LYS A 61 -22.97 11.65 -1.93
C LYS A 61 -22.30 12.16 -3.20
N LYS A 62 -22.82 11.85 -4.38
CA LYS A 62 -22.28 12.34 -5.66
C LYS A 62 -22.24 13.86 -5.70
N ARG A 63 -23.36 14.52 -5.37
CA ARG A 63 -23.46 15.98 -5.34
C ARG A 63 -22.47 16.60 -4.37
N PHE A 64 -22.36 16.05 -3.16
CA PHE A 64 -21.44 16.53 -2.14
C PHE A 64 -19.98 16.46 -2.62
N PHE A 65 -19.54 15.29 -3.01
CA PHE A 65 -18.13 15.10 -3.43
C PHE A 65 -17.77 15.84 -4.71
N HIS A 66 -18.73 16.01 -5.63
CA HIS A 66 -18.47 16.75 -6.88
C HIS A 66 -18.31 18.26 -6.65
N ASN A 67 -18.96 18.79 -5.62
CA ASN A 67 -18.95 20.23 -5.32
C ASN A 67 -17.91 20.63 -4.27
N LEU A 68 -17.05 19.72 -3.84
CA LEU A 68 -15.98 20.06 -2.90
C LEU A 68 -14.97 21.02 -3.57
N PRO A 69 -14.55 22.07 -2.86
CA PRO A 69 -13.51 22.95 -3.35
C PRO A 69 -12.17 22.21 -3.45
N LYS A 70 -11.30 22.70 -4.31
CA LYS A 70 -9.90 22.23 -4.33
C LYS A 70 -9.24 22.54 -2.99
N ALA A 71 -8.22 21.73 -2.63
CA ALA A 71 -7.37 22.03 -1.47
C ALA A 71 -6.80 23.45 -1.56
N ASP A 72 -6.53 24.02 -0.42
CA ASP A 72 -5.85 25.33 -0.27
C ASP A 72 -4.64 25.21 0.67
N GLY A 73 -3.95 26.31 0.91
CA GLY A 73 -2.82 26.39 1.84
C GLY A 73 -1.71 25.37 1.56
N ILE A 74 -1.19 24.77 2.64
CA ILE A 74 -0.06 23.84 2.60
C ILE A 74 -0.39 22.59 1.77
N LEU A 75 -1.58 22.02 1.93
CA LEU A 75 -1.98 20.84 1.17
C LEU A 75 -1.97 21.11 -0.33
N ARG A 76 -2.47 22.28 -0.76
CA ARG A 76 -2.41 22.67 -2.17
C ARG A 76 -0.98 22.83 -2.67
N SER A 77 -0.08 23.34 -1.85
CA SER A 77 1.33 23.46 -2.21
C SER A 77 1.98 22.07 -2.40
N ILE A 78 1.67 21.11 -1.52
CA ILE A 78 2.09 19.71 -1.65
C ILE A 78 1.57 19.12 -2.96
N GLN A 79 0.27 19.27 -3.25
CA GLN A 79 -0.33 18.77 -4.50
C GLN A 79 0.33 19.37 -5.75
N MET A 80 0.71 20.64 -5.73
CA MET A 80 1.38 21.27 -6.87
C MET A 80 2.83 20.77 -7.04
N GLU A 81 3.54 20.52 -5.96
CA GLU A 81 4.88 19.91 -6.01
C GLU A 81 4.82 18.48 -6.54
N LEU A 82 3.83 17.70 -6.08
CA LEU A 82 3.57 16.34 -6.58
C LEU A 82 3.25 16.33 -8.09
N LEU A 83 2.46 17.28 -8.57
CA LEU A 83 2.20 17.43 -10.02
C LEU A 83 3.48 17.73 -10.80
N THR A 84 4.36 18.55 -10.27
CA THR A 84 5.65 18.85 -10.90
C THR A 84 6.53 17.60 -10.98
N MET A 85 6.57 16.81 -9.91
CA MET A 85 7.28 15.52 -9.89
C MET A 85 6.66 14.53 -10.87
N MET A 86 5.32 14.44 -10.90
CA MET A 86 4.59 13.56 -11.80
C MET A 86 4.80 13.93 -13.27
N ASP A 87 4.81 15.21 -13.60
CA ASP A 87 5.09 15.68 -14.97
C ASP A 87 6.49 15.26 -15.42
N LYS A 88 7.49 15.41 -14.56
CA LYS A 88 8.85 14.94 -14.83
C LYS A 88 8.91 13.41 -15.02
N LEU A 89 8.28 12.66 -14.13
CA LEU A 89 8.20 11.20 -14.24
C LEU A 89 7.50 10.79 -15.54
N ASN A 90 6.41 11.46 -15.90
CA ASN A 90 5.68 11.23 -17.13
C ASN A 90 6.54 11.48 -18.38
N GLN A 91 7.35 12.55 -18.40
CA GLN A 91 8.29 12.82 -19.51
C GLN A 91 9.30 11.67 -19.65
N ILE A 92 9.86 11.15 -18.55
CA ILE A 92 10.74 9.99 -18.56
C ILE A 92 10.01 8.76 -19.12
N CYS A 93 8.80 8.49 -18.67
CA CYS A 93 8.00 7.37 -19.13
C CYS A 93 7.69 7.45 -20.62
N ILE A 94 7.34 8.61 -21.13
CA ILE A 94 7.08 8.85 -22.57
C ILE A 94 8.37 8.62 -23.37
N LEU A 95 9.49 9.21 -22.95
CA LEU A 95 10.77 9.09 -23.64
C LEU A 95 11.23 7.63 -23.79
N HIS A 96 11.00 6.81 -22.77
CA HIS A 96 11.45 5.42 -22.71
C HIS A 96 10.36 4.39 -23.01
N ASN A 97 9.19 4.84 -23.46
CA ASN A 97 8.03 3.98 -23.78
C ASN A 97 7.67 3.06 -22.61
N ILE A 98 7.49 3.66 -21.42
CA ILE A 98 7.07 2.99 -20.20
C ILE A 98 5.60 3.31 -19.97
N SER A 99 4.80 2.26 -19.78
CA SER A 99 3.37 2.38 -19.51
C SER A 99 3.09 2.37 -18.01
N TYR A 100 2.23 3.27 -17.56
CA TYR A 100 1.70 3.32 -16.21
C TYR A 100 0.25 3.84 -16.23
N TRP A 101 -0.44 3.75 -15.12
CA TRP A 101 -1.78 4.32 -14.94
C TRP A 101 -1.88 5.00 -13.57
N LEU A 102 -2.83 5.94 -13.42
CA LEU A 102 -3.19 6.44 -12.10
C LEU A 102 -3.95 5.36 -11.35
N ASP A 103 -3.68 5.23 -10.05
CA ASP A 103 -4.31 4.23 -9.19
C ASP A 103 -5.00 4.87 -7.97
N CYS A 104 -5.67 4.08 -7.16
CA CYS A 104 -6.25 4.47 -5.89
C CYS A 104 -7.01 5.81 -5.90
N GLY A 105 -6.67 6.70 -4.97
CA GLY A 105 -7.25 8.03 -4.81
C GLY A 105 -7.05 8.92 -6.02
N ASN A 106 -5.92 8.82 -6.70
CA ASN A 106 -5.59 9.66 -7.85
C ASN A 106 -6.42 9.31 -9.10
N LEU A 107 -6.70 8.03 -9.34
CA LEU A 107 -7.64 7.62 -10.40
C LEU A 107 -9.04 8.16 -10.10
N LEU A 108 -9.50 8.01 -8.86
CA LEU A 108 -10.79 8.55 -8.43
C LEU A 108 -10.83 10.08 -8.57
N GLY A 109 -9.75 10.78 -8.18
CA GLY A 109 -9.60 12.22 -8.30
C GLY A 109 -9.66 12.69 -9.75
N ALA A 110 -8.91 12.04 -10.64
CA ALA A 110 -8.91 12.35 -12.07
C ALA A 110 -10.32 12.23 -12.69
N VAL A 111 -11.04 11.16 -12.35
CA VAL A 111 -12.40 10.93 -12.88
C VAL A 111 -13.42 11.90 -12.29
N ARG A 112 -13.41 12.06 -10.96
CA ARG A 112 -14.45 12.78 -10.22
C ARG A 112 -14.19 14.28 -10.11
N HIS A 113 -12.94 14.68 -9.82
CA HIS A 113 -12.56 16.06 -9.51
C HIS A 113 -11.76 16.74 -10.62
N LYS A 114 -11.39 16.02 -11.67
CA LYS A 114 -10.48 16.47 -12.73
C LYS A 114 -9.13 16.96 -12.18
N GLY A 115 -8.65 16.27 -11.15
CA GLY A 115 -7.43 16.55 -10.43
C GLY A 115 -7.36 15.73 -9.15
N PHE A 116 -6.67 16.21 -8.14
CA PHE A 116 -6.63 15.55 -6.83
C PHE A 116 -8.01 15.46 -6.17
N VAL A 117 -8.22 14.43 -5.40
CA VAL A 117 -9.21 14.45 -4.33
C VAL A 117 -8.82 15.58 -3.37
N PRO A 118 -9.74 16.46 -2.91
CA PRO A 118 -9.38 17.68 -2.19
C PRO A 118 -8.55 17.51 -0.93
N TRP A 119 -8.59 16.34 -0.29
CA TRP A 119 -7.86 16.03 0.96
C TRP A 119 -6.67 15.10 0.76
N ASP A 120 -6.35 14.75 -0.51
CA ASP A 120 -5.27 13.83 -0.85
C ASP A 120 -3.92 14.55 -0.90
N ASP A 121 -2.89 13.94 -0.35
CA ASP A 121 -1.54 14.49 -0.20
C ASP A 121 -0.44 13.63 -0.84
N ASP A 122 -0.83 12.63 -1.64
CA ASP A 122 0.05 11.72 -2.35
C ASP A 122 -0.36 11.51 -3.82
N ILE A 123 0.48 10.81 -4.57
CA ILE A 123 0.18 10.28 -5.90
C ILE A 123 0.50 8.79 -5.91
N ASP A 124 -0.52 8.00 -6.30
CA ASP A 124 -0.43 6.57 -6.55
C ASP A 124 -0.45 6.29 -8.05
N ILE A 125 0.54 5.58 -8.54
CA ILE A 125 0.56 5.04 -9.90
C ILE A 125 0.69 3.53 -9.89
N GLY A 126 -0.01 2.87 -10.81
CA GLY A 126 0.12 1.44 -11.06
C GLY A 126 0.97 1.19 -12.30
N MET A 127 1.79 0.14 -12.28
CA MET A 127 2.48 -0.36 -13.46
C MET A 127 2.79 -1.84 -13.35
N THR A 128 3.03 -2.49 -14.49
CA THR A 128 3.46 -3.89 -14.47
C THR A 128 4.90 -4.03 -13.98
N ARG A 129 5.25 -5.19 -13.45
CA ARG A 129 6.63 -5.51 -13.03
C ARG A 129 7.65 -5.18 -14.10
N ARG A 130 7.36 -5.54 -15.34
CA ARG A 130 8.24 -5.28 -16.49
C ARG A 130 8.49 -3.79 -16.69
N GLU A 131 7.44 -2.98 -16.63
CA GLU A 131 7.55 -1.53 -16.79
C GLU A 131 8.25 -0.88 -15.60
N PHE A 132 7.98 -1.38 -14.39
CA PHE A 132 8.68 -0.94 -13.18
C PHE A 132 10.18 -1.23 -13.23
N ASP A 133 10.57 -2.43 -13.67
CA ASP A 133 11.99 -2.78 -13.77
C ASP A 133 12.74 -1.89 -14.78
N LYS A 134 12.12 -1.52 -15.90
CA LYS A 134 12.68 -0.53 -16.83
C LYS A 134 12.82 0.85 -16.19
N LEU A 135 11.76 1.31 -15.53
CA LEU A 135 11.76 2.61 -14.87
C LEU A 135 12.84 2.69 -13.80
N PHE A 136 13.00 1.64 -12.99
CA PHE A 136 14.00 1.57 -11.94
C PHE A 136 15.43 1.75 -12.49
N GLU A 137 15.78 1.05 -13.59
CA GLU A 137 17.10 1.16 -14.22
C GLU A 137 17.36 2.58 -14.78
N ILE A 138 16.33 3.22 -15.34
CA ILE A 138 16.44 4.57 -15.89
C ILE A 138 16.61 5.60 -14.78
N ILE A 139 15.79 5.53 -13.74
CA ILE A 139 15.84 6.47 -12.61
C ILE A 139 17.12 6.28 -11.78
N ALA A 140 17.73 5.10 -11.77
CA ALA A 140 19.01 4.89 -11.09
C ALA A 140 20.10 5.89 -11.55
N THR A 141 20.04 6.34 -12.81
CA THR A 141 20.96 7.30 -13.40
C THR A 141 20.38 8.71 -13.57
N ASP A 142 19.13 8.93 -13.18
CA ASP A 142 18.52 10.27 -13.27
C ASP A 142 19.12 11.22 -12.22
N PRO A 143 19.46 12.48 -12.60
CA PRO A 143 20.11 13.41 -11.68
C PRO A 143 19.17 13.94 -10.58
N ASP A 144 17.86 13.92 -10.80
CA ASP A 144 16.89 14.60 -9.94
C ASP A 144 15.95 13.63 -9.20
N LEU A 145 15.66 12.48 -9.79
CA LEU A 145 14.75 11.49 -9.21
C LEU A 145 15.51 10.27 -8.71
N GLU A 146 14.94 9.61 -7.71
CA GLU A 146 15.40 8.32 -7.21
C GLU A 146 14.21 7.45 -6.80
N ILE A 147 14.37 6.13 -6.90
CA ILE A 147 13.40 5.19 -6.36
C ILE A 147 13.99 4.55 -5.12
N ARG A 148 13.26 4.64 -4.03
CA ARG A 148 13.57 3.96 -2.77
C ARG A 148 12.38 3.12 -2.33
N TYR A 149 12.67 2.07 -1.57
CA TYR A 149 11.63 1.28 -0.92
C TYR A 149 11.36 1.80 0.48
N LEU A 150 10.08 1.95 0.77
CA LEU A 150 9.59 2.22 2.10
C LEU A 150 9.23 0.89 2.74
N TYR A 151 9.76 0.60 3.92
CA TYR A 151 9.44 -0.60 4.69
C TYR A 151 8.66 -0.24 5.95
N ASP A 152 7.47 -0.84 6.10
CA ASP A 152 6.69 -0.79 7.32
C ASP A 152 6.63 -2.18 7.96
N TYR A 153 7.41 -2.38 9.01
CA TYR A 153 7.47 -3.67 9.66
C TYR A 153 6.21 -4.02 10.48
N LYS A 154 5.36 -3.04 10.85
CA LYS A 154 4.11 -3.30 11.57
C LYS A 154 3.04 -3.89 10.68
N ASN A 155 2.86 -3.30 9.52
CA ASN A 155 1.89 -3.74 8.52
C ASN A 155 2.49 -4.75 7.56
N ILE A 156 3.81 -5.00 7.69
CA ILE A 156 4.56 -5.98 6.89
C ILE A 156 4.38 -5.71 5.40
N TYR A 157 4.62 -4.50 4.98
CA TYR A 157 4.66 -4.15 3.56
C TYR A 157 5.93 -3.36 3.23
N CYS A 158 6.31 -3.42 1.98
CA CYS A 158 7.42 -2.67 1.44
C CYS A 158 7.14 -2.40 -0.04
N PHE A 159 7.08 -1.14 -0.40
CA PHE A 159 6.77 -0.74 -1.77
C PHE A 159 7.65 0.41 -2.23
N PRO A 160 7.90 0.50 -3.56
CA PRO A 160 8.74 1.54 -4.11
C PRO A 160 8.04 2.89 -4.15
N LYS A 161 8.82 3.93 -3.89
CA LYS A 161 8.42 5.33 -3.99
C LYS A 161 9.44 6.11 -4.80
N VAL A 162 8.98 7.06 -5.60
CA VAL A 162 9.82 8.03 -6.29
C VAL A 162 9.98 9.26 -5.42
N PHE A 163 11.21 9.72 -5.25
CA PHE A 163 11.59 10.92 -4.51
C PHE A 163 12.44 11.86 -5.37
N TYR A 164 12.52 13.11 -4.98
CA TYR A 164 13.60 14.00 -5.43
C TYR A 164 14.88 13.71 -4.66
N ARG A 165 16.02 13.53 -5.37
CA ARG A 165 17.35 13.26 -4.74
C ARG A 165 17.80 14.34 -3.78
N HIS A 166 17.46 15.60 -4.05
CA HIS A 166 18.07 16.75 -3.37
C HIS A 166 17.09 17.56 -2.52
N LYS A 167 15.81 17.21 -2.50
CA LYS A 167 14.78 18.01 -1.80
C LYS A 167 14.31 17.41 -0.46
N GLY A 168 14.85 16.26 -0.05
CA GLY A 168 14.34 15.54 1.11
C GLY A 168 13.02 14.82 0.81
N MET A 169 12.47 14.14 1.83
CA MET A 169 11.38 13.16 1.67
C MET A 169 9.96 13.74 1.88
N GLN A 170 9.74 15.01 1.60
CA GLN A 170 8.43 15.63 1.88
C GLN A 170 7.35 15.29 0.85
N CYS A 171 7.74 15.02 -0.41
CA CYS A 171 6.83 14.60 -1.48
C CYS A 171 7.36 13.33 -2.13
N PHE A 172 6.45 12.43 -2.46
CA PHE A 172 6.78 11.17 -3.13
C PHE A 172 5.62 10.70 -4.01
N ILE A 173 5.93 9.84 -4.97
CA ILE A 173 4.94 9.13 -5.78
C ILE A 173 5.03 7.66 -5.41
N ASP A 174 3.91 7.07 -5.02
CA ASP A 174 3.82 5.64 -4.73
C ASP A 174 3.66 4.84 -6.01
N ILE A 175 4.44 3.75 -6.12
CA ILE A 175 4.37 2.84 -7.26
C ILE A 175 3.77 1.52 -6.80
N LEU A 176 2.55 1.23 -7.26
CA LEU A 176 1.91 -0.06 -7.08
C LEU A 176 2.34 -0.95 -8.24
N VAL A 177 3.18 -1.94 -7.94
CA VAL A 177 3.66 -2.88 -8.95
C VAL A 177 2.66 -4.02 -9.08
N TYR A 178 2.34 -4.39 -10.33
CA TYR A 178 1.41 -5.47 -10.66
C TYR A 178 2.12 -6.56 -11.43
N GLU A 179 1.85 -7.81 -11.05
CA GLU A 179 2.27 -8.98 -11.78
C GLU A 179 1.25 -9.31 -12.88
N GLU A 180 1.73 -9.53 -14.09
CA GLU A 180 0.91 -10.07 -15.17
C GLU A 180 0.81 -11.58 -15.02
N ILE A 181 -0.41 -12.09 -14.86
CA ILE A 181 -0.69 -13.53 -14.79
C ILE A 181 -1.64 -13.92 -15.92
N CYS A 182 -1.47 -15.13 -16.43
CA CYS A 182 -2.34 -15.71 -17.45
C CYS A 182 -3.11 -16.89 -16.87
N CYS A 183 -4.43 -16.89 -17.00
CA CYS A 183 -5.30 -17.92 -16.44
C CYS A 183 -6.31 -18.40 -17.49
N GLY A 184 -6.74 -19.66 -17.39
CA GLY A 184 -7.81 -20.22 -18.24
C GLY A 184 -9.20 -19.94 -17.67
N SER A 185 -9.29 -19.72 -16.36
CA SER A 185 -10.55 -19.51 -15.66
C SER A 185 -10.39 -18.67 -14.39
N LEU A 186 -11.47 -18.17 -13.82
CA LEU A 186 -11.47 -17.50 -12.54
C LEU A 186 -11.01 -18.41 -11.38
N SER A 187 -11.27 -19.72 -11.47
CA SER A 187 -10.78 -20.68 -10.48
C SER A 187 -9.26 -20.77 -10.43
N ASP A 188 -8.58 -20.62 -11.57
CA ASP A 188 -7.12 -20.58 -11.64
C ASP A 188 -6.59 -19.32 -10.96
N VAL A 189 -7.26 -18.19 -11.15
CA VAL A 189 -6.93 -16.94 -10.43
C VAL A 189 -7.01 -17.14 -8.91
N GLU A 190 -8.04 -17.83 -8.40
CA GLU A 190 -8.17 -18.11 -6.99
C GLU A 190 -7.05 -19.01 -6.44
N VAL A 191 -6.59 -19.97 -7.24
CA VAL A 191 -5.45 -20.84 -6.88
C VAL A 191 -4.18 -20.01 -6.77
N ILE A 192 -3.89 -19.20 -7.79
CA ILE A 192 -2.70 -18.30 -7.78
C ILE A 192 -2.79 -17.33 -6.60
N TRP A 193 -3.98 -16.82 -6.31
CA TRP A 193 -4.21 -15.93 -5.17
C TRP A 193 -3.90 -16.57 -3.81
N LYS A 194 -4.32 -17.82 -3.62
CA LYS A 194 -4.01 -18.57 -2.40
C LYS A 194 -2.50 -18.82 -2.27
N GLU A 195 -1.85 -19.17 -3.36
CA GLU A 195 -0.39 -19.35 -3.40
C GLU A 195 0.34 -18.04 -3.15
N ARG A 196 -0.14 -16.93 -3.70
CA ARG A 196 0.39 -15.58 -3.40
C ARG A 196 0.44 -15.31 -1.89
N LYS A 197 -0.64 -15.62 -1.15
CA LYS A 197 -0.68 -15.46 0.31
C LYS A 197 0.37 -16.30 1.04
N TYR A 198 0.63 -17.49 0.55
CA TYR A 198 1.70 -18.33 1.08
C TYR A 198 3.08 -17.76 0.78
N LEU A 199 3.32 -17.37 -0.46
CA LEU A 199 4.57 -16.76 -0.90
C LEU A 199 4.85 -15.43 -0.19
N GLN A 200 3.82 -14.64 0.07
CA GLN A 200 3.93 -13.37 0.81
C GLN A 200 4.51 -13.59 2.22
N LYS A 201 4.07 -14.64 2.93
CA LYS A 201 4.63 -14.96 4.25
C LYS A 201 6.13 -15.34 4.17
N SER A 202 6.50 -16.10 3.15
CA SER A 202 7.90 -16.49 2.92
C SER A 202 8.76 -15.28 2.53
N PHE A 203 8.24 -14.41 1.69
CA PHE A 203 8.84 -13.15 1.29
C PHE A 203 9.13 -12.25 2.50
N HIS A 204 8.14 -12.03 3.36
CA HIS A 204 8.31 -11.20 4.56
C HIS A 204 9.29 -11.82 5.56
N LYS A 205 9.31 -13.15 5.68
CA LYS A 205 10.28 -13.84 6.52
C LYS A 205 11.71 -13.63 6.01
N GLU A 206 11.96 -13.80 4.71
CA GLU A 206 13.27 -13.60 4.09
C GLU A 206 13.74 -12.14 4.23
N LEU A 207 12.83 -11.19 4.01
CA LEU A 207 13.10 -9.76 4.19
C LEU A 207 13.45 -9.44 5.65
N PHE A 208 12.69 -9.96 6.60
CA PHE A 208 12.94 -9.74 8.02
C PHE A 208 14.28 -10.34 8.48
N GLU A 209 14.63 -11.51 7.98
CA GLU A 209 15.93 -12.16 8.28
C GLU A 209 17.09 -11.30 7.74
N TYR A 210 16.95 -10.70 6.55
CA TYR A 210 17.96 -9.81 5.98
C TYR A 210 18.09 -8.49 6.75
N LEU A 211 16.98 -7.80 7.02
CA LEU A 211 16.99 -6.52 7.70
C LEU A 211 17.41 -6.63 9.18
N GLY A 212 17.26 -7.83 9.76
CA GLY A 212 17.66 -8.14 11.12
C GLY A 212 16.83 -7.43 12.23
N PRO A 213 17.15 -7.69 13.49
CA PRO A 213 16.41 -7.15 14.63
C PRO A 213 16.52 -5.63 14.78
N ASN A 214 17.51 -4.98 14.20
CA ASN A 214 17.68 -3.52 14.24
C ASN A 214 16.64 -2.79 13.39
N SER A 215 15.98 -3.46 12.45
CA SER A 215 14.84 -2.92 11.71
C SER A 215 13.62 -2.60 12.60
N LYS A 216 13.64 -3.04 13.86
CA LYS A 216 12.60 -2.75 14.85
C LYS A 216 12.77 -1.43 15.60
N SER A 217 13.88 -0.73 15.41
CA SER A 217 14.23 0.43 16.22
C SER A 217 13.62 1.73 15.76
N SER A 218 13.19 1.84 14.53
CA SER A 218 12.52 3.04 14.03
C SER A 218 11.00 2.98 14.22
N LYS A 219 10.43 4.14 14.40
CA LYS A 219 9.07 4.30 14.89
C LYS A 219 7.95 3.82 13.98
N TYR A 220 8.16 3.26 12.79
CA TYR A 220 7.11 2.67 11.94
C TYR A 220 7.47 2.50 10.47
N ILE A 221 8.30 3.36 9.89
CA ILE A 221 8.53 3.43 8.45
C ILE A 221 9.99 3.79 8.24
N ASP A 222 10.77 2.89 7.65
CA ASP A 222 12.14 3.13 7.26
C ASP A 222 12.27 3.11 5.75
N ILE A 223 12.99 4.07 5.21
CA ILE A 223 13.42 4.00 3.83
C ILE A 223 14.67 3.14 3.79
N LEU A 224 14.59 2.09 2.99
CA LEU A 224 15.73 1.21 2.82
C LEU A 224 16.89 1.93 2.14
N GLU A 225 18.08 1.76 2.66
CA GLU A 225 19.32 2.18 2.00
C GLU A 225 19.46 1.51 0.62
N GLU A 226 20.29 2.07 -0.24
CA GLU A 226 20.44 1.63 -1.63
C GLU A 226 20.77 0.14 -1.76
N GLU A 227 21.70 -0.37 -0.95
CA GLU A 227 22.05 -1.81 -0.93
C GLU A 227 20.86 -2.68 -0.51
N SER A 228 20.11 -2.25 0.50
CA SER A 228 18.92 -2.94 0.97
C SER A 228 17.81 -2.90 -0.07
N SER A 229 17.66 -1.79 -0.77
CA SER A 229 16.70 -1.64 -1.88
C SER A 229 17.03 -2.59 -3.04
N TYR A 230 18.32 -2.75 -3.38
CA TYR A 230 18.76 -3.69 -4.40
C TYR A 230 18.47 -5.14 -4.00
N PHE A 231 18.81 -5.51 -2.77
CA PHE A 231 18.53 -6.85 -2.24
C PHE A 231 17.03 -7.14 -2.22
N PHE A 232 16.24 -6.18 -1.76
CA PHE A 232 14.79 -6.26 -1.74
C PHE A 232 14.22 -6.53 -3.15
N ARG A 233 14.68 -5.77 -4.15
CA ARG A 233 14.25 -5.95 -5.54
C ARG A 233 14.59 -7.35 -6.09
N LYS A 234 15.73 -7.91 -5.69
CA LYS A 234 16.12 -9.29 -6.05
C LYS A 234 15.15 -10.32 -5.46
N ILE A 235 14.75 -10.13 -4.20
CA ILE A 235 13.72 -10.98 -3.57
C ILE A 235 12.38 -10.83 -4.29
N CYS A 236 11.95 -9.61 -4.57
CA CYS A 236 10.70 -9.36 -5.29
C CYS A 236 10.66 -10.10 -6.63
N ARG A 237 11.74 -10.03 -7.43
CA ARG A 237 11.84 -10.76 -8.71
C ARG A 237 11.71 -12.27 -8.52
N LYS A 238 12.40 -12.84 -7.56
CA LYS A 238 12.33 -14.28 -7.25
C LYS A 238 10.89 -14.74 -7.01
N TYR A 239 10.14 -13.96 -6.26
CA TYR A 239 8.75 -14.29 -5.94
C TYR A 239 7.78 -13.96 -7.09
N SER A 240 8.05 -12.93 -7.87
CA SER A 240 7.35 -12.60 -9.10
C SER A 240 7.47 -13.72 -10.14
N GLU A 241 8.67 -14.24 -10.35
CA GLU A 241 8.95 -15.40 -11.22
C GLU A 241 8.14 -16.62 -10.76
N ARG A 242 8.07 -16.86 -9.46
CA ARG A 242 7.28 -17.96 -8.89
C ARG A 242 5.78 -17.81 -9.15
N ILE A 243 5.24 -16.61 -9.06
CA ILE A 243 3.84 -16.33 -9.42
C ILE A 243 3.61 -16.55 -10.92
N SER A 244 4.55 -16.12 -11.75
CA SER A 244 4.47 -16.30 -13.20
C SER A 244 4.51 -17.77 -13.62
N GLU A 245 5.25 -18.63 -12.93
CA GLU A 245 5.28 -20.08 -13.15
C GLU A 245 3.93 -20.77 -12.92
N LEU A 246 3.07 -20.18 -12.09
CA LEU A 246 1.73 -20.68 -11.82
C LEU A 246 0.72 -20.27 -12.89
N SER A 247 1.10 -19.37 -13.78
CA SER A 247 0.24 -18.88 -14.86
C SER A 247 -0.02 -19.97 -15.88
N ASN A 248 -1.30 -20.22 -16.15
CA ASN A 248 -1.75 -21.19 -17.14
C ASN A 248 -2.98 -20.64 -17.87
N GLY A 249 -2.92 -20.50 -19.16
CA GLY A 249 -4.08 -20.03 -19.94
C GLY A 249 -3.78 -18.81 -20.81
N CYS A 250 -4.84 -18.22 -21.38
CA CYS A 250 -4.73 -17.15 -22.35
C CYS A 250 -5.38 -15.82 -21.89
N GLU A 251 -6.15 -15.82 -20.81
CA GLU A 251 -6.73 -14.58 -20.27
C GLU A 251 -5.74 -13.91 -19.32
N LYS A 252 -5.46 -12.64 -19.60
CA LYS A 252 -4.54 -11.84 -18.79
C LYS A 252 -5.24 -11.18 -17.60
N TYR A 253 -4.59 -11.23 -16.45
CA TYR A 253 -4.98 -10.55 -15.23
C TYR A 253 -3.81 -9.75 -14.69
N LEU A 254 -4.12 -8.67 -13.98
CA LEU A 254 -3.17 -7.92 -13.19
C LEU A 254 -3.41 -8.23 -11.71
N MET A 255 -2.40 -8.77 -11.06
CA MET A 255 -2.43 -9.08 -9.63
C MET A 255 -1.42 -8.18 -8.93
N ILE A 256 -1.84 -7.48 -7.88
CA ILE A 256 -0.91 -6.66 -7.11
C ILE A 256 0.21 -7.53 -6.53
N CYS A 257 1.42 -7.00 -6.57
CA CYS A 257 2.62 -7.72 -6.16
C CYS A 257 2.62 -8.13 -4.68
N LEU A 258 3.57 -8.98 -4.31
CA LEU A 258 3.69 -9.52 -2.94
C LEU A 258 4.12 -8.46 -1.93
N GLU A 259 4.74 -7.40 -2.40
CA GLU A 259 5.22 -6.27 -1.60
C GLU A 259 4.08 -5.50 -0.93
N PHE A 260 2.88 -5.58 -1.52
CA PHE A 260 1.72 -4.85 -1.02
C PHE A 260 0.78 -5.77 -0.23
N PRO A 261 0.27 -5.36 0.95
CA PRO A 261 -0.53 -6.22 1.81
C PRO A 261 -1.97 -6.41 1.30
N VAL A 262 -2.40 -5.59 0.37
CA VAL A 262 -3.79 -5.59 -0.13
C VAL A 262 -3.97 -6.68 -1.19
N ASP A 263 -5.10 -7.34 -1.12
CA ASP A 263 -5.49 -8.37 -2.08
C ASP A 263 -6.25 -7.72 -3.26
N LEU A 264 -5.53 -7.35 -4.31
CA LEU A 264 -6.11 -6.82 -5.56
C LEU A 264 -5.73 -7.70 -6.74
N CYS A 265 -6.74 -8.10 -7.50
CA CYS A 265 -6.57 -8.75 -8.79
C CYS A 265 -7.68 -8.28 -9.74
N THR A 266 -7.34 -7.89 -10.94
CA THR A 266 -8.28 -7.45 -11.96
C THR A 266 -7.94 -8.05 -13.31
N LYS A 267 -8.96 -8.32 -14.13
CA LYS A 267 -8.76 -8.77 -15.51
C LYS A 267 -8.15 -7.62 -16.32
N ALA A 268 -7.01 -7.88 -16.96
CA ALA A 268 -6.41 -6.94 -17.90
C ALA A 268 -7.30 -6.80 -19.13
N ARG A 269 -7.55 -5.58 -19.56
CA ARG A 269 -8.33 -5.26 -20.75
C ARG A 269 -7.43 -4.87 -21.91
#